data_1474eb6bc52e2ad38041b966f6ea50f6
#
_entry.id   1474eb6bc52e2ad38041b966f6ea50f6
#
_cell.length_a   1.000
_cell.length_b   1.000
_cell.length_c   1.000
_cell.angle_alpha   90.00
_cell.angle_beta   90.00
_cell.angle_gamma   90.00
#
_symmetry.space_group_name_H-M   'P 1'
#
loop_
_entity.id
_entity.type
_entity.pdbx_description
1 polymer ?
#
loop_
_entity_poly.entity_id
_entity_poly.type
_entity_poly.pdbx_seq_one_letter_code
_entity_poly.pdbx_strand_id
1 'polypeptide(L)'
;MPKILIVATGIGAYANAILPTGLWLSELTHIYHRAKGLGCKITIASPKGGEIPVDPESLKPFTLDKMSKAYWNDPEFWELLHHAQSLDEVAGRQFDCVYLAGGHGCMYDFPDNAVLQAILKTHFESGKIVSAICHGVCGLLNVGLSDGQMLVAGKKITGFSWFEETLARRKKVVPFDLEAVLKERGADYRKAWIPMTSKVVVDGTLITGQNPLSSKEMAKVVLNHLTKREIR
;
A
#
# COMPACT_ATOMS: atom_id res chain seq x y z
N MET A 1 -12.32 18.43 -5.74
CA MET A 1 -11.30 17.95 -4.77
C MET A 1 -11.23 16.44 -4.84
N PRO A 2 -10.10 15.88 -5.25
CA PRO A 2 -9.93 14.44 -5.32
C PRO A 2 -10.10 13.78 -3.95
N LYS A 3 -10.63 12.55 -3.97
CA LYS A 3 -10.84 11.74 -2.78
C LYS A 3 -9.88 10.56 -2.83
N ILE A 4 -9.11 10.37 -1.78
CA ILE A 4 -8.12 9.29 -1.68
C ILE A 4 -8.47 8.41 -0.48
N LEU A 5 -8.55 7.10 -0.73
CA LEU A 5 -8.57 6.09 0.32
C LEU A 5 -7.16 5.55 0.50
N ILE A 6 -6.61 5.69 1.69
CA ILE A 6 -5.35 5.05 2.09
C ILE A 6 -5.71 3.89 3.01
N VAL A 7 -5.32 2.67 2.62
CA VAL A 7 -5.56 1.46 3.41
C VAL A 7 -4.24 1.01 4.01
N ALA A 8 -4.24 0.78 5.31
CA ALA A 8 -3.12 0.22 6.06
C ALA A 8 -3.57 -1.01 6.85
N THR A 9 -2.62 -1.85 7.24
CA THR A 9 -2.90 -3.07 8.01
C THR A 9 -3.35 -2.77 9.44
N GLY A 10 -4.21 -3.63 9.98
CA GLY A 10 -4.53 -3.69 11.42
C GLY A 10 -3.71 -4.74 12.18
N ILE A 11 -2.74 -5.42 11.53
CA ILE A 11 -1.94 -6.48 12.14
C ILE A 11 -0.62 -5.93 12.66
N GLY A 12 -0.40 -6.06 13.98
CA GLY A 12 0.78 -5.54 14.68
C GLY A 12 1.84 -6.59 15.03
N ALA A 13 1.66 -7.86 14.67
CA ALA A 13 2.62 -8.92 14.98
C ALA A 13 2.62 -10.00 13.90
N TYR A 14 3.77 -10.65 13.70
CA TYR A 14 3.88 -11.83 12.85
C TYR A 14 3.16 -13.02 13.50
N ALA A 15 2.42 -13.79 12.72
CA ALA A 15 1.64 -14.92 13.24
C ALA A 15 2.50 -16.03 13.87
N ASN A 16 3.71 -16.22 13.35
CA ASN A 16 4.60 -17.34 13.74
C ASN A 16 5.80 -16.90 14.60
N ALA A 17 5.83 -15.65 15.09
CA ALA A 17 6.93 -15.13 15.87
C ALA A 17 6.47 -14.04 16.83
N ILE A 18 7.11 -13.98 18.01
CA ILE A 18 6.92 -12.88 18.98
C ILE A 18 7.71 -11.67 18.47
N LEU A 19 7.38 -11.21 17.27
CA LEU A 19 8.02 -10.05 16.65
C LEU A 19 6.92 -9.05 16.26
N PRO A 20 7.09 -7.77 16.62
CA PRO A 20 6.17 -6.73 16.16
C PRO A 20 6.36 -6.47 14.67
N THR A 21 5.27 -6.07 14.03
CA THR A 21 5.21 -5.54 12.67
C THR A 21 4.10 -4.49 12.58
N GLY A 22 3.70 -4.11 11.40
CA GLY A 22 2.62 -3.13 11.19
C GLY A 22 2.78 -2.40 9.88
N LEU A 23 2.24 -1.19 9.85
CA LEU A 23 2.41 -0.22 8.79
C LEU A 23 3.88 0.25 8.73
N TRP A 24 4.47 0.29 7.54
CA TRP A 24 5.72 1.01 7.34
C TRP A 24 5.44 2.53 7.21
N LEU A 25 5.82 3.30 8.21
CA LEU A 25 5.35 4.68 8.40
C LEU A 25 5.55 5.59 7.18
N SER A 26 6.73 5.55 6.52
CA SER A 26 7.00 6.43 5.39
C SER A 26 6.09 6.15 4.18
N GLU A 27 5.57 4.96 4.04
CA GLU A 27 4.70 4.58 2.93
C GLU A 27 3.31 5.22 3.03
N LEU A 28 2.87 5.55 4.23
CA LEU A 28 1.65 6.32 4.45
C LEU A 28 1.93 7.83 4.50
N THR A 29 2.96 8.26 5.24
CA THR A 29 3.19 9.68 5.47
C THR A 29 3.53 10.45 4.20
N HIS A 30 4.27 9.86 3.25
CA HIS A 30 4.62 10.52 2.00
C HIS A 30 3.40 10.82 1.12
N ILE A 31 2.50 9.85 0.94
CA ILE A 31 1.28 10.06 0.16
C ILE A 31 0.32 11.00 0.89
N TYR A 32 0.17 10.85 2.21
CA TYR A 32 -0.66 11.70 3.05
C TYR A 32 -0.22 13.16 2.99
N HIS A 33 1.07 13.42 3.21
CA HIS A 33 1.64 14.77 3.18
C HIS A 33 1.37 15.47 1.84
N ARG A 34 1.67 14.78 0.75
CA ARG A 34 1.52 15.36 -0.57
C ARG A 34 0.05 15.56 -0.95
N ALA A 35 -0.82 14.62 -0.60
CA ALA A 35 -2.26 14.72 -0.83
C ALA A 35 -2.89 15.86 -0.01
N LYS A 36 -2.50 16.00 1.27
CA LYS A 36 -2.90 17.12 2.13
C LYS A 36 -2.49 18.47 1.53
N GLY A 37 -1.24 18.56 1.03
CA GLY A 37 -0.72 19.77 0.38
C GLY A 37 -1.44 20.14 -0.93
N LEU A 38 -2.07 19.18 -1.60
CA LEU A 38 -2.91 19.39 -2.79
C LEU A 38 -4.40 19.59 -2.49
N GLY A 39 -4.77 19.64 -1.21
CA GLY A 39 -6.15 19.81 -0.79
C GLY A 39 -7.05 18.60 -1.02
N CYS A 40 -6.51 17.39 -1.19
CA CYS A 40 -7.31 16.18 -1.36
C CYS A 40 -8.08 15.84 -0.08
N LYS A 41 -9.28 15.25 -0.24
CA LYS A 41 -9.97 14.59 0.87
C LYS A 41 -9.36 13.22 1.09
N ILE A 42 -8.78 13.00 2.27
CA ILE A 42 -8.09 11.76 2.63
C ILE A 42 -8.96 10.99 3.61
N THR A 43 -9.13 9.71 3.34
CA THR A 43 -9.72 8.74 4.26
C THR A 43 -8.65 7.69 4.56
N ILE A 44 -8.38 7.42 5.83
CA ILE A 44 -7.50 6.34 6.27
C ILE A 44 -8.38 5.21 6.81
N ALA A 45 -8.12 3.98 6.34
CA ALA A 45 -8.87 2.81 6.74
C ALA A 45 -7.94 1.62 6.99
N SER A 46 -8.42 0.67 7.76
CA SER A 46 -7.81 -0.66 7.91
C SER A 46 -8.88 -1.73 7.75
N PRO A 47 -8.53 -3.00 7.54
CA PRO A 47 -9.51 -4.08 7.37
C PRO A 47 -10.64 -4.08 8.40
N LYS A 48 -10.32 -3.87 9.68
CA LYS A 48 -11.30 -3.87 10.78
C LYS A 48 -11.58 -2.51 11.40
N GLY A 49 -10.88 -1.46 10.95
CA GLY A 49 -10.91 -0.16 11.61
C GLY A 49 -10.09 -0.13 12.91
N GLY A 50 -10.17 0.99 13.62
CA GLY A 50 -9.46 1.19 14.87
C GLY A 50 -7.98 1.49 14.70
N GLU A 51 -7.16 1.01 15.62
CA GLU A 51 -5.73 1.30 15.65
C GLU A 51 -4.96 0.66 14.48
N ILE A 52 -4.14 1.47 13.81
CA ILE A 52 -3.15 1.02 12.83
C ILE A 52 -1.80 0.89 13.53
N PRO A 53 -1.31 -0.35 13.77
CA PRO A 53 0.00 -0.56 14.37
C PRO A 53 1.11 -0.13 13.41
N VAL A 54 2.15 0.52 13.94
CA VAL A 54 3.32 0.94 13.16
C VAL A 54 4.48 -0.01 13.38
N ASP A 55 5.11 -0.46 12.30
CA ASP A 55 6.26 -1.35 12.36
C ASP A 55 7.46 -0.64 13.02
N PRO A 56 8.01 -1.16 14.13
CA PRO A 56 9.14 -0.53 14.83
C PRO A 56 10.40 -0.38 13.97
N GLU A 57 10.60 -1.23 12.96
CA GLU A 57 11.72 -1.12 12.04
C GLU A 57 11.64 0.17 11.20
N SER A 58 10.42 0.65 10.93
CA SER A 58 10.19 1.90 10.19
C SER A 58 10.52 3.16 11.00
N LEU A 59 10.66 3.01 12.32
CA LEU A 59 10.95 4.11 13.25
C LEU A 59 12.43 4.25 13.61
N LYS A 60 13.29 3.36 13.09
CA LYS A 60 14.73 3.40 13.36
C LYS A 60 15.38 4.63 12.70
N PRO A 61 16.47 5.16 13.27
CA PRO A 61 17.11 6.39 12.79
C PRO A 61 17.49 6.41 11.30
N PHE A 62 17.75 5.24 10.72
CA PHE A 62 18.14 5.12 9.30
C PHE A 62 16.96 4.85 8.35
N THR A 63 15.77 4.56 8.88
CA THR A 63 14.54 4.35 8.10
C THR A 63 13.53 5.47 8.26
N LEU A 64 13.57 6.18 9.39
CA LEU A 64 12.68 7.28 9.71
C LEU A 64 13.21 8.61 9.15
N ASP A 65 12.70 9.01 7.99
CA ASP A 65 13.06 10.30 7.40
C ASP A 65 12.44 11.48 8.16
N LYS A 66 12.96 12.70 7.84
CA LYS A 66 12.57 13.95 8.54
C LYS A 66 11.07 14.22 8.49
N MET A 67 10.41 13.94 7.35
CA MET A 67 8.98 14.19 7.19
C MET A 67 8.16 13.17 7.98
N SER A 68 8.48 11.89 7.87
CA SER A 68 7.82 10.82 8.64
C SER A 68 7.99 11.03 10.14
N LYS A 69 9.18 11.51 10.58
CA LYS A 69 9.42 11.87 11.98
C LYS A 69 8.54 13.04 12.45
N ALA A 70 8.28 14.02 11.59
CA ALA A 70 7.38 15.12 11.94
C ALA A 70 5.96 14.61 12.21
N TYR A 71 5.43 13.71 11.34
CA TYR A 71 4.13 13.08 11.56
C TYR A 71 4.11 12.12 12.76
N TRP A 72 5.19 11.39 12.99
CA TRP A 72 5.33 10.55 14.19
C TRP A 72 5.17 11.34 15.49
N ASN A 73 5.58 12.61 15.50
CA ASN A 73 5.47 13.51 16.66
C ASN A 73 4.21 14.40 16.62
N ASP A 74 3.32 14.22 15.65
CA ASP A 74 2.10 15.02 15.47
C ASP A 74 0.90 14.30 16.12
N PRO A 75 0.34 14.81 17.23
CA PRO A 75 -0.82 14.20 17.88
C PRO A 75 -2.05 14.09 16.96
N GLU A 76 -2.30 15.06 16.07
CA GLU A 76 -3.43 15.00 15.14
C GLU A 76 -3.28 13.85 14.13
N PHE A 77 -2.05 13.57 13.71
CA PHE A 77 -1.78 12.44 12.83
C PHE A 77 -1.99 11.10 13.55
N TRP A 78 -1.63 11.02 14.83
CA TRP A 78 -1.87 9.84 15.65
C TRP A 78 -3.35 9.52 15.83
N GLU A 79 -4.20 10.54 16.03
CA GLU A 79 -5.65 10.36 16.08
C GLU A 79 -6.18 9.68 14.80
N LEU A 80 -5.61 10.02 13.62
CA LEU A 80 -6.00 9.38 12.37
C LEU A 80 -5.60 7.89 12.32
N LEU A 81 -4.48 7.51 12.94
CA LEU A 81 -4.02 6.12 12.99
C LEU A 81 -4.75 5.31 14.07
N HIS A 82 -5.14 5.93 15.18
CA HIS A 82 -5.87 5.26 16.27
C HIS A 82 -7.36 5.06 15.95
N HIS A 83 -7.92 5.90 15.09
CA HIS A 83 -9.34 5.91 14.73
C HIS A 83 -9.56 5.70 13.24
N ALA A 84 -8.77 4.82 12.61
CA ALA A 84 -8.96 4.46 11.21
C ALA A 84 -10.34 3.85 11.00
N GLN A 85 -10.98 4.18 9.88
CA GLN A 85 -12.27 3.58 9.50
C GLN A 85 -12.07 2.10 9.11
N SER A 86 -13.08 1.28 9.31
CA SER A 86 -13.08 -0.08 8.75
C SER A 86 -13.33 -0.04 7.25
N LEU A 87 -12.93 -1.10 6.53
CA LEU A 87 -13.25 -1.22 5.10
C LEU A 87 -14.77 -1.32 4.88
N ASP A 88 -15.52 -1.89 5.82
CA ASP A 88 -16.99 -1.95 5.75
C ASP A 88 -17.63 -0.55 5.79
N GLU A 89 -17.11 0.37 6.62
CA GLU A 89 -17.59 1.75 6.70
C GLU A 89 -17.31 2.57 5.44
N VAL A 90 -16.30 2.19 4.67
CA VAL A 90 -15.93 2.88 3.43
C VAL A 90 -16.38 2.14 2.18
N ALA A 91 -16.88 0.91 2.31
CA ALA A 91 -17.44 0.15 1.21
C ALA A 91 -18.57 0.92 0.52
N GLY A 92 -18.61 0.89 -0.81
CA GLY A 92 -19.60 1.66 -1.60
C GLY A 92 -19.32 3.15 -1.76
N ARG A 93 -18.35 3.71 -1.02
CA ARG A 93 -17.91 5.11 -1.23
C ARG A 93 -17.04 5.19 -2.49
N GLN A 94 -17.14 6.33 -3.18
CA GLN A 94 -16.35 6.58 -4.39
C GLN A 94 -15.09 7.38 -4.05
N PHE A 95 -13.95 6.84 -4.48
CA PHE A 95 -12.64 7.48 -4.39
C PHE A 95 -12.03 7.65 -5.79
N ASP A 96 -11.17 8.63 -5.96
CA ASP A 96 -10.43 8.83 -7.21
C ASP A 96 -9.13 8.03 -7.23
N CYS A 97 -8.65 7.65 -6.04
CA CYS A 97 -7.50 6.79 -5.83
C CYS A 97 -7.70 5.90 -4.60
N VAL A 98 -7.39 4.62 -4.73
CA VAL A 98 -7.20 3.69 -3.61
C VAL A 98 -5.72 3.37 -3.53
N TYR A 99 -5.12 3.63 -2.36
CA TYR A 99 -3.69 3.43 -2.11
C TYR A 99 -3.49 2.46 -0.95
N LEU A 100 -2.79 1.36 -1.21
CA LEU A 100 -2.45 0.35 -0.21
C LEU A 100 -1.03 0.63 0.31
N ALA A 101 -0.92 1.09 1.54
CA ALA A 101 0.35 1.21 2.24
C ALA A 101 0.85 -0.18 2.65
N GLY A 102 2.16 -0.37 2.65
CA GLY A 102 2.74 -1.65 3.00
C GLY A 102 3.21 -1.71 4.46
N GLY A 103 4.14 -2.60 4.67
CA GLY A 103 4.55 -3.16 5.95
C GLY A 103 4.12 -4.62 6.02
N HIS A 104 4.84 -5.46 6.73
CA HIS A 104 4.60 -6.91 6.67
C HIS A 104 3.22 -7.34 7.20
N GLY A 105 2.61 -6.54 8.08
CA GLY A 105 1.29 -6.83 8.63
C GLY A 105 0.22 -7.06 7.57
N CYS A 106 0.27 -6.30 6.46
CA CYS A 106 -0.72 -6.40 5.38
C CYS A 106 -0.73 -7.77 4.67
N MET A 107 0.34 -8.56 4.77
CA MET A 107 0.38 -9.91 4.22
C MET A 107 -0.59 -10.89 4.90
N TYR A 108 -1.10 -10.53 6.09
CA TYR A 108 -2.04 -11.36 6.86
C TYR A 108 -3.50 -10.91 6.75
N ASP A 109 -3.75 -9.66 6.40
CA ASP A 109 -5.11 -9.11 6.42
C ASP A 109 -5.60 -8.50 5.10
N PHE A 110 -4.73 -8.36 4.07
CA PHE A 110 -5.14 -7.84 2.77
C PHE A 110 -5.53 -8.91 1.75
N PRO A 111 -4.74 -10.01 1.52
CA PRO A 111 -4.94 -10.87 0.34
C PRO A 111 -6.33 -11.48 0.25
N ASP A 112 -6.88 -11.95 1.37
CA ASP A 112 -8.16 -12.65 1.41
C ASP A 112 -9.31 -11.80 1.95
N ASN A 113 -9.12 -10.47 2.05
CA ASN A 113 -10.16 -9.56 2.49
C ASN A 113 -11.14 -9.28 1.34
N ALA A 114 -12.33 -9.87 1.40
CA ALA A 114 -13.34 -9.76 0.35
C ALA A 114 -13.82 -8.32 0.13
N VAL A 115 -13.90 -7.49 1.20
CA VAL A 115 -14.31 -6.09 1.09
C VAL A 115 -13.24 -5.27 0.37
N LEU A 116 -11.96 -5.49 0.70
CA LEU A 116 -10.84 -4.85 0.00
C LEU A 116 -10.84 -5.23 -1.48
N GLN A 117 -11.00 -6.52 -1.79
CA GLN A 117 -11.06 -7.01 -3.17
C GLN A 117 -12.21 -6.33 -3.96
N ALA A 118 -13.39 -6.20 -3.37
CA ALA A 118 -14.53 -5.54 -3.99
C ALA A 118 -14.28 -4.05 -4.25
N ILE A 119 -13.68 -3.33 -3.28
CA ILE A 119 -13.27 -1.93 -3.43
C ILE A 119 -12.28 -1.79 -4.58
N LEU A 120 -11.23 -2.60 -4.60
CA LEU A 120 -10.18 -2.54 -5.62
C LEU A 120 -10.72 -2.86 -7.01
N LYS A 121 -11.54 -3.93 -7.14
CA LYS A 121 -12.21 -4.29 -8.38
C LYS A 121 -13.03 -3.12 -8.92
N THR A 122 -13.94 -2.59 -8.11
CA THR A 122 -14.85 -1.52 -8.52
C THR A 122 -14.10 -0.28 -8.99
N HIS A 123 -13.04 0.12 -8.27
CA HIS A 123 -12.26 1.29 -8.64
C HIS A 123 -11.43 1.04 -9.90
N PHE A 124 -10.80 -0.13 -10.03
CA PHE A 124 -10.02 -0.47 -11.20
C PHE A 124 -10.87 -0.54 -12.46
N GLU A 125 -12.01 -1.23 -12.43
CA GLU A 125 -12.93 -1.34 -13.57
C GLU A 125 -13.58 -0.01 -13.95
N SER A 126 -13.77 0.89 -12.98
CA SER A 126 -14.22 2.27 -13.23
C SER A 126 -13.09 3.19 -13.74
N GLY A 127 -11.91 2.64 -14.02
CA GLY A 127 -10.76 3.40 -14.49
C GLY A 127 -10.17 4.34 -13.44
N LYS A 128 -10.48 4.22 -12.16
CA LYS A 128 -9.87 4.98 -11.08
C LYS A 128 -8.46 4.45 -10.76
N ILE A 129 -7.67 5.25 -10.06
CA ILE A 129 -6.29 4.84 -9.70
C ILE A 129 -6.36 3.79 -8.59
N VAL A 130 -5.74 2.64 -8.86
CA VAL A 130 -5.41 1.63 -7.86
C VAL A 130 -3.90 1.61 -7.67
N SER A 131 -3.45 1.74 -6.45
CA SER A 131 -2.05 1.94 -6.15
C SER A 131 -1.64 1.14 -4.90
N ALA A 132 -0.45 0.56 -4.92
CA ALA A 132 0.06 -0.23 -3.81
C ALA A 132 1.58 -0.15 -3.73
N ILE A 133 2.14 -0.23 -2.53
CA ILE A 133 3.59 -0.16 -2.32
C ILE A 133 4.08 -1.29 -1.42
N CYS A 134 5.30 -1.77 -1.70
CA CYS A 134 6.00 -2.75 -0.84
C CYS A 134 5.15 -4.03 -0.67
N HIS A 135 4.90 -4.45 0.58
CA HIS A 135 4.02 -5.58 0.86
C HIS A 135 2.53 -5.26 0.64
N GLY A 136 2.11 -3.99 0.61
CA GLY A 136 0.73 -3.60 0.28
C GLY A 136 0.25 -4.12 -1.07
N VAL A 137 1.18 -4.45 -1.97
CA VAL A 137 0.89 -5.09 -3.27
C VAL A 137 0.21 -6.46 -3.11
N CYS A 138 0.36 -7.13 -1.97
CA CYS A 138 -0.32 -8.40 -1.69
C CYS A 138 -1.85 -8.28 -1.72
N GLY A 139 -2.40 -7.10 -1.45
CA GLY A 139 -3.84 -6.83 -1.55
C GLY A 139 -4.40 -6.94 -2.96
N LEU A 140 -3.54 -6.94 -3.99
CA LEU A 140 -3.95 -7.08 -5.39
C LEU A 140 -4.04 -8.55 -5.85
N LEU A 141 -3.47 -9.49 -5.09
CA LEU A 141 -3.26 -10.88 -5.51
C LEU A 141 -4.55 -11.63 -5.87
N ASN A 142 -5.61 -11.43 -5.09
CA ASN A 142 -6.84 -12.21 -5.19
C ASN A 142 -8.02 -11.39 -5.75
N VAL A 143 -7.74 -10.24 -6.37
CA VAL A 143 -8.78 -9.40 -6.99
C VAL A 143 -9.19 -9.97 -8.33
N GLY A 144 -10.36 -10.64 -8.39
CA GLY A 144 -10.98 -11.13 -9.62
C GLY A 144 -11.79 -10.03 -10.31
N LEU A 145 -11.54 -9.81 -11.60
CA LEU A 145 -12.27 -8.85 -12.41
C LEU A 145 -13.54 -9.47 -13.00
N SER A 146 -14.42 -8.62 -13.54
CA SER A 146 -15.71 -9.05 -14.11
C SER A 146 -15.57 -9.89 -15.39
N ASP A 147 -14.42 -9.81 -16.07
CA ASP A 147 -14.06 -10.65 -17.22
C ASP A 147 -13.50 -12.03 -16.85
N GLY A 148 -13.43 -12.34 -15.55
CA GLY A 148 -12.91 -13.60 -15.03
C GLY A 148 -11.38 -13.64 -14.86
N GLN A 149 -10.66 -12.57 -15.22
CA GLN A 149 -9.21 -12.49 -15.04
C GLN A 149 -8.84 -11.95 -13.65
N MET A 150 -7.63 -12.26 -13.19
CA MET A 150 -7.06 -11.61 -12.02
C MET A 150 -6.57 -10.20 -12.38
N LEU A 151 -6.78 -9.23 -11.50
CA LEU A 151 -6.33 -7.84 -11.71
C LEU A 151 -4.85 -7.76 -12.09
N VAL A 152 -4.02 -8.61 -11.49
CA VAL A 152 -2.58 -8.60 -11.71
C VAL A 152 -2.14 -9.31 -12.99
N ALA A 153 -3.01 -10.13 -13.62
CA ALA A 153 -2.66 -10.91 -14.80
C ALA A 153 -2.27 -10.00 -15.99
N GLY A 154 -1.09 -10.23 -16.55
CA GLY A 154 -0.53 -9.45 -17.66
C GLY A 154 -0.11 -8.03 -17.31
N LYS A 155 -0.27 -7.58 -16.07
CA LYS A 155 0.11 -6.21 -15.65
C LYS A 155 1.57 -6.11 -15.31
N LYS A 156 2.19 -5.01 -15.72
CA LYS A 156 3.51 -4.60 -15.22
C LYS A 156 3.35 -4.16 -13.78
N ILE A 157 4.01 -4.86 -12.86
CA ILE A 157 3.84 -4.65 -11.43
C ILE A 157 5.18 -4.78 -10.70
N THR A 158 5.32 -4.09 -9.59
CA THR A 158 6.43 -4.27 -8.66
C THR A 158 5.88 -4.38 -7.24
N GLY A 159 6.68 -4.94 -6.34
CA GLY A 159 6.40 -5.06 -4.92
C GLY A 159 7.67 -5.47 -4.21
N PHE A 160 7.62 -5.67 -2.90
CA PHE A 160 8.78 -6.08 -2.13
C PHE A 160 9.32 -7.42 -2.64
N SER A 161 10.59 -7.44 -3.06
CA SER A 161 11.17 -8.60 -3.73
C SER A 161 11.65 -9.63 -2.72
N TRP A 162 11.69 -10.90 -3.14
CA TRP A 162 12.18 -11.99 -2.29
C TRP A 162 13.65 -11.81 -1.88
N PHE A 163 14.44 -11.11 -2.70
CA PHE A 163 15.80 -10.75 -2.32
C PHE A 163 15.83 -9.69 -1.22
N GLU A 164 14.98 -8.68 -1.31
CA GLU A 164 14.84 -7.66 -0.25
C GLU A 164 14.32 -8.28 1.05
N GLU A 165 13.44 -9.31 0.97
CA GLU A 165 13.00 -10.10 2.12
C GLU A 165 14.17 -10.83 2.81
N THR A 166 15.17 -11.28 2.01
CA THR A 166 16.41 -11.85 2.56
C THR A 166 17.22 -10.81 3.34
N LEU A 167 17.34 -9.61 2.77
CA LEU A 167 18.06 -8.50 3.41
C LEU A 167 17.35 -8.05 4.70
N ALA A 168 16.04 -8.02 4.68
CA ALA A 168 15.19 -7.71 5.84
C ALA A 168 15.21 -8.84 6.89
N ARG A 169 15.74 -10.03 6.57
CA ARG A 169 15.76 -11.22 7.44
C ARG A 169 14.38 -11.67 7.88
N ARG A 170 13.38 -11.57 6.99
CA ARG A 170 11.97 -11.88 7.29
C ARG A 170 11.42 -13.11 6.56
N LYS A 171 12.19 -13.75 5.66
CA LYS A 171 11.76 -14.95 4.89
C LYS A 171 11.15 -16.08 5.72
N LYS A 172 11.54 -16.22 6.98
CA LYS A 172 11.07 -17.32 7.84
C LYS A 172 9.78 -16.98 8.59
N VAL A 173 9.39 -15.71 8.59
CA VAL A 173 8.24 -15.22 9.37
C VAL A 173 7.10 -14.70 8.51
N VAL A 174 7.36 -14.34 7.25
CA VAL A 174 6.31 -13.96 6.30
C VAL A 174 5.52 -15.20 5.83
N PRO A 175 4.22 -15.07 5.54
CA PRO A 175 3.37 -16.21 5.21
C PRO A 175 3.66 -16.81 3.82
N PHE A 176 4.18 -16.00 2.88
CA PHE A 176 4.48 -16.42 1.50
C PHE A 176 5.52 -15.50 0.84
N ASP A 177 6.05 -15.97 -0.32
CA ASP A 177 6.89 -15.17 -1.22
C ASP A 177 6.00 -14.33 -2.14
N LEU A 178 5.92 -13.01 -1.88
CA LEU A 178 5.08 -12.09 -2.66
C LEU A 178 5.51 -12.04 -4.15
N GLU A 179 6.82 -12.02 -4.43
CA GLU A 179 7.33 -12.00 -5.81
C GLU A 179 6.94 -13.26 -6.57
N ALA A 180 7.03 -14.43 -5.93
CA ALA A 180 6.66 -15.70 -6.53
C ALA A 180 5.16 -15.78 -6.83
N VAL A 181 4.31 -15.42 -5.85
CA VAL A 181 2.85 -15.45 -6.02
C VAL A 181 2.38 -14.47 -7.08
N LEU A 182 2.95 -13.27 -7.17
CA LEU A 182 2.62 -12.32 -8.24
C LEU A 182 2.91 -12.91 -9.63
N LYS A 183 4.07 -13.56 -9.81
CA LYS A 183 4.44 -14.21 -11.07
C LYS A 183 3.53 -15.39 -11.38
N GLU A 184 3.19 -16.20 -10.40
CA GLU A 184 2.25 -17.31 -10.53
C GLU A 184 0.87 -16.85 -10.98
N ARG A 185 0.42 -15.68 -10.50
CA ARG A 185 -0.83 -15.03 -10.93
C ARG A 185 -0.74 -14.33 -12.29
N GLY A 186 0.36 -14.50 -13.01
CA GLY A 186 0.57 -13.99 -14.37
C GLY A 186 1.01 -12.53 -14.44
N ALA A 187 1.47 -11.92 -13.36
CA ALA A 187 2.00 -10.55 -13.39
C ALA A 187 3.34 -10.48 -14.13
N ASP A 188 3.52 -9.44 -14.96
CA ASP A 188 4.84 -9.05 -15.48
C ASP A 188 5.62 -8.31 -14.38
N TYR A 189 6.22 -9.09 -13.49
CA TYR A 189 6.89 -8.57 -12.31
C TYR A 189 8.19 -7.85 -12.66
N ARG A 190 8.31 -6.58 -12.27
CA ARG A 190 9.44 -5.70 -12.55
C ARG A 190 10.10 -5.26 -11.25
N LYS A 191 11.41 -5.47 -11.11
CA LYS A 191 12.17 -5.01 -9.95
C LYS A 191 13.35 -4.12 -10.34
N ALA A 192 13.84 -3.34 -9.38
CA ALA A 192 15.04 -2.56 -9.53
C ALA A 192 16.26 -3.47 -9.72
N TRP A 193 17.24 -3.02 -10.49
CA TRP A 193 18.49 -3.73 -10.68
C TRP A 193 19.30 -3.84 -9.38
N ILE A 194 19.30 -2.75 -8.60
CA ILE A 194 19.94 -2.70 -7.30
C ILE A 194 18.85 -2.83 -6.24
N PRO A 195 18.88 -3.86 -5.40
CA PRO A 195 17.94 -4.02 -4.29
C PRO A 195 17.95 -2.82 -3.36
N MET A 196 16.85 -2.57 -2.69
CA MET A 196 16.68 -1.43 -1.78
C MET A 196 16.93 -0.07 -2.47
N THR A 197 16.59 0.06 -3.75
CA THR A 197 16.51 1.35 -4.45
C THR A 197 15.06 1.63 -4.86
N SER A 198 14.75 2.91 -5.08
CA SER A 198 13.40 3.32 -5.51
C SER A 198 13.04 2.72 -6.86
N LYS A 199 11.86 2.10 -6.95
CA LYS A 199 11.26 1.62 -8.19
C LYS A 199 9.76 1.84 -8.14
N VAL A 200 9.24 2.57 -9.11
CA VAL A 200 7.80 2.74 -9.34
C VAL A 200 7.47 2.21 -10.74
N VAL A 201 6.40 1.46 -10.84
CA VAL A 201 5.88 0.90 -12.09
C VAL A 201 4.47 1.42 -12.31
N VAL A 202 4.20 1.88 -13.51
CA VAL A 202 2.89 2.38 -13.95
C VAL A 202 2.40 1.51 -15.10
N ASP A 203 1.19 0.96 -14.95
CA ASP A 203 0.47 0.25 -16.00
C ASP A 203 -0.98 0.79 -16.07
N GLY A 204 -1.19 1.78 -16.89
CA GLY A 204 -2.47 2.48 -16.96
C GLY A 204 -2.83 3.16 -15.64
N THR A 205 -3.88 2.69 -14.98
CA THR A 205 -4.33 3.19 -13.67
C THR A 205 -3.77 2.40 -12.48
N LEU A 206 -3.06 1.32 -12.76
CA LEU A 206 -2.36 0.55 -11.73
C LEU A 206 -0.96 1.14 -11.53
N ILE A 207 -0.66 1.56 -10.30
CA ILE A 207 0.63 2.18 -9.94
C ILE A 207 1.18 1.44 -8.73
N THR A 208 2.37 0.86 -8.87
CA THR A 208 2.98 0.08 -7.79
C THR A 208 4.40 0.55 -7.47
N GLY A 209 4.76 0.50 -6.20
CA GLY A 209 6.09 0.81 -5.67
C GLY A 209 6.74 -0.41 -5.02
N GLN A 210 8.07 -0.56 -5.18
CA GLN A 210 8.75 -1.79 -4.78
C GLN A 210 8.97 -1.90 -3.26
N ASN A 211 9.37 -0.82 -2.61
CA ASN A 211 9.90 -0.83 -1.25
C ASN A 211 9.73 0.55 -0.58
N PRO A 212 10.08 0.71 0.70
CA PRO A 212 9.96 1.98 1.41
C PRO A 212 10.69 3.16 0.76
N LEU A 213 11.82 2.90 0.09
CA LEU A 213 12.58 3.95 -0.60
C LEU A 213 11.85 4.49 -1.84
N SER A 214 10.82 3.79 -2.29
CA SER A 214 9.91 4.24 -3.36
C SER A 214 8.84 5.22 -2.87
N SER A 215 8.62 5.39 -1.56
CA SER A 215 7.48 6.14 -0.98
C SER A 215 7.35 7.56 -1.52
N LYS A 216 8.46 8.30 -1.58
CA LYS A 216 8.48 9.68 -2.07
C LYS A 216 8.12 9.78 -3.56
N GLU A 217 8.70 8.91 -4.38
CA GLU A 217 8.43 8.87 -5.81
C GLU A 217 7.02 8.37 -6.08
N MET A 218 6.57 7.36 -5.36
CA MET A 218 5.23 6.81 -5.41
C MET A 218 4.17 7.90 -5.17
N ALA A 219 4.30 8.67 -4.10
CA ALA A 219 3.42 9.79 -3.78
C ALA A 219 3.38 10.84 -4.91
N LYS A 220 4.55 11.15 -5.50
CA LYS A 220 4.65 12.07 -6.65
C LYS A 220 3.92 11.53 -7.89
N VAL A 221 4.18 10.27 -8.23
CA VAL A 221 3.62 9.64 -9.45
C VAL A 221 2.11 9.51 -9.33
N VAL A 222 1.60 8.96 -8.21
CA VAL A 222 0.16 8.78 -7.96
C VAL A 222 -0.58 10.11 -8.04
N LEU A 223 -0.10 11.14 -7.36
CA LEU A 223 -0.81 12.42 -7.31
C LEU A 223 -0.69 13.22 -8.63
N ASN A 224 0.40 13.06 -9.35
CA ASN A 224 0.49 13.63 -10.70
C ASN A 224 -0.48 12.96 -11.68
N HIS A 225 -0.73 11.64 -11.55
CA HIS A 225 -1.75 10.96 -12.35
C HIS A 225 -3.16 11.40 -11.96
N LEU A 226 -3.40 11.61 -10.68
CA LEU A 226 -4.68 12.07 -10.16
C LEU A 226 -5.03 13.47 -10.69
N THR A 227 -4.11 14.44 -10.55
CA THR A 227 -4.34 15.83 -10.99
C THR A 227 -4.44 15.98 -12.50
N LYS A 228 -3.71 15.21 -13.30
CA LYS A 228 -3.82 15.24 -14.77
C LYS A 228 -5.17 14.75 -15.28
N ARG A 229 -5.91 13.97 -14.51
CA ARG A 229 -7.24 13.46 -14.87
C ARG A 229 -8.36 14.43 -14.57
N GLU A 230 -8.18 15.34 -13.61
CA GLU A 230 -9.16 16.40 -13.33
C GLU A 230 -9.20 17.47 -14.43
N ILE A 231 -8.15 17.57 -15.26
CA ILE A 231 -8.00 18.60 -16.32
C ILE A 231 -8.56 18.11 -17.66
N ARG A 232 -8.95 16.85 -17.78
CA ARG A 232 -9.58 16.25 -18.98
C ARG A 232 -11.06 15.99 -18.74
#